data_27e1144b90eeddf9794624508f40d3d0
#
_entry.id   27e1144b90eeddf9794624508f40d3d0
#
_cell.length_a   1.000
_cell.length_b   1.000
_cell.length_c   1.000
_cell.angle_alpha   90.00
_cell.angle_beta   90.00
_cell.angle_gamma   90.00
#
_symmetry.space_group_name_H-M   'P 1'
#
loop_
_entity.id
_entity.type
_entity.pdbx_description
1 polymer ?
#
loop_
_entity_poly.entity_id
_entity_poly.type
_entity_poly.pdbx_seq_one_letter_code
_entity_poly.pdbx_strand_id
1 'polypeptide(L)'
;PKNHPDYPFLMNHLQQLCKGLKDCQDEKTGMWCQVVDKPGNPGNWNETSGTGMFLYLINNAVKKGYISRKKYETVVNNAYSGIIKKARINPDGRVDILDCSSIGIMKDYDEYVSQPKEINTFAGMASFILGTTSVQMQWIKR
;
A
#
# COMPACT_ATOMS: atom_id res chain seq x y z
N PRO A 1 -16.87 8.88 16.21
CA PRO A 1 -17.88 9.88 15.86
C PRO A 1 -17.23 11.25 15.62
N LYS A 2 -17.79 12.08 14.71
CA LYS A 2 -17.23 13.41 14.38
C LYS A 2 -17.23 14.39 15.57
N ASN A 3 -18.05 14.13 16.56
CA ASN A 3 -18.14 14.92 17.80
C ASN A 3 -17.22 14.38 18.92
N HIS A 4 -16.38 13.36 18.66
CA HIS A 4 -15.41 12.89 19.64
C HIS A 4 -14.28 13.93 19.80
N PRO A 5 -13.83 14.23 21.05
CA PRO A 5 -12.77 15.23 21.28
C PRO A 5 -11.50 15.01 20.45
N ASP A 6 -11.09 13.75 20.27
CA ASP A 6 -9.88 13.39 19.52
C ASP A 6 -10.06 13.35 17.99
N TYR A 7 -11.30 13.59 17.49
CA TYR A 7 -11.55 13.50 16.06
C TYR A 7 -10.67 14.46 15.23
N PRO A 8 -10.49 15.74 15.60
CA PRO A 8 -9.61 16.64 14.85
C PRO A 8 -8.15 16.18 14.85
N PHE A 9 -7.67 15.67 16.00
CA PHE A 9 -6.32 15.14 16.12
C PHE A 9 -6.09 13.93 15.19
N LEU A 10 -7.00 12.95 15.22
CA LEU A 10 -6.93 11.76 14.36
C LEU A 10 -7.03 12.11 12.88
N MET A 11 -7.89 13.07 12.51
CA MET A 11 -8.02 13.51 11.12
C MET A 11 -6.77 14.20 10.61
N ASN A 12 -6.14 15.04 11.43
CA ASN A 12 -4.88 15.67 11.08
C ASN A 12 -3.78 14.63 10.83
N HIS A 13 -3.63 13.64 11.71
CA HIS A 13 -2.67 12.55 11.54
C HIS A 13 -2.93 11.72 10.30
N LEU A 14 -4.19 11.36 10.01
CA LEU A 14 -4.57 10.65 8.80
C LEU A 14 -4.17 11.44 7.55
N GLN A 15 -4.43 12.74 7.52
CA GLN A 15 -4.10 13.60 6.38
C GLN A 15 -2.60 13.75 6.18
N GLN A 16 -1.84 13.89 7.28
CA GLN A 16 -0.37 13.94 7.23
C GLN A 16 0.22 12.62 6.74
N LEU A 17 -0.28 11.49 7.24
CA LEU A 17 0.13 10.16 6.79
C LEU A 17 -0.14 9.97 5.30
N CYS A 18 -1.35 10.28 4.83
CA CYS A 18 -1.68 10.17 3.42
C CYS A 18 -0.81 11.08 2.54
N LYS A 19 -0.47 12.29 3.04
CA LYS A 19 0.45 13.20 2.34
C LYS A 19 1.85 12.59 2.23
N GLY A 20 2.42 12.11 3.32
CA GLY A 20 3.74 11.47 3.33
C GLY A 20 3.78 10.25 2.40
N LEU A 21 2.76 9.39 2.46
CA LEU A 21 2.66 8.25 1.55
C LEU A 21 2.61 8.67 0.09
N LYS A 22 1.83 9.70 -0.24
CA LYS A 22 1.81 10.23 -1.61
C LYS A 22 3.19 10.72 -2.07
N ASP A 23 3.91 11.44 -1.19
CA ASP A 23 5.21 12.01 -1.52
C ASP A 23 6.31 10.92 -1.67
N CYS A 24 6.10 9.74 -1.08
CA CYS A 24 7.03 8.59 -1.12
C CYS A 24 6.62 7.49 -2.13
N GLN A 25 5.53 7.65 -2.88
CA GLN A 25 5.14 6.67 -3.88
C GLN A 25 6.17 6.60 -5.02
N ASP A 26 6.61 5.40 -5.36
CA ASP A 26 7.50 5.18 -6.51
C ASP A 26 6.75 5.51 -7.81
N GLU A 27 7.19 6.54 -8.52
CA GLU A 27 6.53 7.03 -9.74
C GLU A 27 6.53 6.00 -10.89
N LYS A 28 7.54 5.11 -10.95
CA LYS A 28 7.68 4.11 -12.02
C LYS A 28 6.74 2.93 -11.85
N THR A 29 6.56 2.50 -10.61
CA THR A 29 5.79 1.29 -10.30
C THR A 29 4.42 1.59 -9.71
N GLY A 30 4.25 2.76 -9.11
CA GLY A 30 3.06 3.14 -8.34
C GLY A 30 2.99 2.48 -6.95
N MET A 31 3.99 1.70 -6.59
CA MET A 31 4.06 0.99 -5.31
C MET A 31 4.88 1.76 -4.28
N TRP A 32 5.02 1.21 -3.09
CA TRP A 32 5.94 1.70 -2.07
C TRP A 32 7.04 0.69 -1.82
N CYS A 33 8.22 1.23 -1.54
CA CYS A 33 9.40 0.42 -1.24
C CYS A 33 9.38 -0.10 0.19
N GLN A 34 10.21 -1.11 0.48
CA GLN A 34 10.43 -1.69 1.80
C GLN A 34 10.81 -0.61 2.83
N VAL A 35 11.71 0.30 2.47
CA VAL A 35 11.99 1.51 3.23
C VAL A 35 11.30 2.67 2.51
N VAL A 36 10.15 3.07 3.04
CA VAL A 36 9.15 3.90 2.35
C VAL A 36 9.68 5.27 1.95
N ASP A 37 10.46 5.91 2.82
CA ASP A 37 10.99 7.27 2.63
C ASP A 37 12.28 7.33 1.79
N LYS A 38 12.70 6.20 1.22
CA LYS A 38 13.93 6.08 0.44
C LYS A 38 13.70 5.41 -0.93
N PRO A 39 12.71 5.88 -1.73
CA PRO A 39 12.48 5.33 -3.06
C PRO A 39 13.73 5.55 -3.93
N GLY A 40 14.11 4.52 -4.70
CA GLY A 40 15.25 4.58 -5.60
C GLY A 40 16.65 4.40 -4.97
N ASN A 41 16.74 4.26 -3.65
CA ASN A 41 18.03 3.93 -3.01
C ASN A 41 18.46 2.50 -3.36
N PRO A 42 19.77 2.25 -3.44
CA PRO A 42 20.31 0.92 -3.79
C PRO A 42 19.76 -0.20 -2.90
N GLY A 43 19.34 -1.29 -3.52
CA GLY A 43 18.81 -2.47 -2.83
C GLY A 43 17.35 -2.33 -2.38
N ASN A 44 16.78 -1.13 -2.32
CA ASN A 44 15.39 -0.96 -1.92
C ASN A 44 14.44 -1.48 -3.01
N TRP A 45 13.41 -2.21 -2.61
CA TRP A 45 12.50 -2.90 -3.53
C TRP A 45 11.03 -2.62 -3.16
N ASN A 46 10.14 -2.70 -4.18
CA ASN A 46 8.71 -2.46 -3.99
C ASN A 46 8.07 -3.62 -3.22
N GLU A 47 7.50 -3.30 -2.08
CA GLU A 47 6.97 -4.26 -1.13
C GLU A 47 5.42 -4.35 -1.24
N THR A 48 4.92 -5.57 -1.36
CA THR A 48 3.50 -5.80 -1.70
C THR A 48 2.57 -5.61 -0.50
N SER A 49 2.97 -6.04 0.69
CA SER A 49 2.08 -5.97 1.86
C SER A 49 1.82 -4.54 2.30
N GLY A 50 2.86 -3.72 2.41
CA GLY A 50 2.74 -2.29 2.70
C GLY A 50 1.98 -1.54 1.61
N THR A 51 2.27 -1.85 0.34
CA THR A 51 1.52 -1.25 -0.78
C THR A 51 0.02 -1.54 -0.68
N GLY A 52 -0.37 -2.77 -0.35
CA GLY A 52 -1.77 -3.14 -0.17
C GLY A 52 -2.45 -2.38 0.98
N MET A 53 -1.76 -2.25 2.11
CA MET A 53 -2.26 -1.48 3.27
C MET A 53 -2.42 0.01 2.95
N PHE A 54 -1.44 0.61 2.27
CA PHE A 54 -1.48 2.03 1.92
C PHE A 54 -2.55 2.33 0.87
N LEU A 55 -2.70 1.44 -0.12
CA LEU A 55 -3.78 1.51 -1.08
C LEU A 55 -5.16 1.48 -0.39
N TYR A 56 -5.36 0.52 0.52
CA TYR A 56 -6.59 0.42 1.30
C TYR A 56 -6.86 1.70 2.11
N LEU A 57 -5.85 2.20 2.82
CA LEU A 57 -5.95 3.41 3.64
C LEU A 57 -6.34 4.63 2.80
N ILE A 58 -5.57 4.93 1.76
CA ILE A 58 -5.75 6.13 0.93
C ILE A 58 -7.11 6.08 0.21
N ASN A 59 -7.46 4.93 -0.38
CA ASN A 59 -8.71 4.79 -1.10
C ASN A 59 -9.94 4.95 -0.19
N ASN A 60 -9.90 4.37 1.02
CA ASN A 60 -10.98 4.57 1.98
C ASN A 60 -11.05 6.00 2.53
N ALA A 61 -9.91 6.66 2.73
CA ALA A 61 -9.88 8.07 3.12
C ALA A 61 -10.50 8.98 2.04
N VAL A 62 -10.23 8.69 0.76
CA VAL A 62 -10.89 9.36 -0.38
C VAL A 62 -12.39 9.09 -0.39
N LYS A 63 -12.80 7.81 -0.27
CA LYS A 63 -14.23 7.42 -0.29
C LYS A 63 -15.03 8.08 0.83
N LYS A 64 -14.43 8.23 2.00
CA LYS A 64 -15.07 8.86 3.17
C LYS A 64 -15.00 10.39 3.16
N GLY A 65 -14.34 10.99 2.15
CA GLY A 65 -14.17 12.44 2.06
C GLY A 65 -13.20 13.03 3.09
N TYR A 66 -12.34 12.22 3.68
CA TYR A 66 -11.32 12.67 4.65
C TYR A 66 -10.14 13.35 3.97
N ILE A 67 -9.88 12.98 2.72
CA ILE A 67 -8.90 13.59 1.83
C ILE A 67 -9.48 13.82 0.43
N SER A 68 -8.88 14.76 -0.32
CA SER A 68 -9.40 15.17 -1.62
C SER A 68 -9.22 14.10 -2.69
N ARG A 69 -10.30 13.65 -3.33
CA ARG A 69 -10.25 12.75 -4.48
C ARG A 69 -9.31 13.28 -5.57
N LYS A 70 -9.48 14.54 -5.96
CA LYS A 70 -8.68 15.19 -7.02
C LYS A 70 -7.17 15.08 -6.79
N LYS A 71 -6.72 15.10 -5.51
CA LYS A 71 -5.30 15.03 -5.16
C LYS A 71 -4.75 13.60 -5.08
N TYR A 72 -5.62 12.60 -4.85
CA TYR A 72 -5.20 11.24 -4.52
C TYR A 72 -5.67 10.16 -5.51
N GLU A 73 -6.53 10.48 -6.46
CA GLU A 73 -7.03 9.50 -7.44
C GLU A 73 -5.91 8.85 -8.25
N THR A 74 -4.94 9.66 -8.71
CA THR A 74 -3.76 9.15 -9.42
C THR A 74 -2.93 8.22 -8.53
N VAL A 75 -2.74 8.57 -7.26
CA VAL A 75 -2.02 7.73 -6.29
C VAL A 75 -2.69 6.37 -6.14
N VAL A 76 -4.01 6.35 -5.99
CA VAL A 76 -4.79 5.11 -5.88
C VAL A 76 -4.68 4.26 -7.14
N ASN A 77 -4.86 4.88 -8.31
CA ASN A 77 -4.82 4.18 -9.60
C ASN A 77 -3.43 3.60 -9.89
N ASN A 78 -2.37 4.35 -9.61
CA ASN A 78 -1.00 3.89 -9.77
C ASN A 78 -0.70 2.71 -8.82
N ALA A 79 -1.08 2.84 -7.54
CA ALA A 79 -0.90 1.77 -6.57
C ALA A 79 -1.65 0.49 -6.96
N TYR A 80 -2.89 0.62 -7.41
CA TYR A 80 -3.67 -0.52 -7.90
C TYR A 80 -3.00 -1.17 -9.11
N SER A 81 -2.59 -0.38 -10.11
CA SER A 81 -1.92 -0.87 -11.31
C SER A 81 -0.57 -1.53 -11.01
N GLY A 82 0.14 -1.06 -9.99
CA GLY A 82 1.40 -1.63 -9.55
C GLY A 82 1.21 -2.95 -8.81
N ILE A 83 0.31 -2.98 -7.83
CA ILE A 83 0.15 -4.14 -6.95
C ILE A 83 -0.45 -5.34 -7.68
N ILE A 84 -1.37 -5.17 -8.63
CA ILE A 84 -1.93 -6.31 -9.37
C ILE A 84 -0.90 -7.06 -10.21
N LYS A 85 0.21 -6.43 -10.60
CA LYS A 85 1.33 -7.08 -11.29
C LYS A 85 2.12 -8.03 -10.38
N LYS A 86 1.87 -7.99 -9.06
CA LYS A 86 2.48 -8.90 -8.09
C LYS A 86 1.67 -10.20 -7.92
N ALA A 87 0.50 -10.31 -8.53
CA ALA A 87 -0.24 -11.56 -8.61
C ALA A 87 0.19 -12.36 -9.84
N ARG A 88 0.50 -13.64 -9.64
CA ARG A 88 0.91 -14.57 -10.69
C ARG A 88 0.14 -15.88 -10.54
N ILE A 89 -0.35 -16.43 -11.65
CA ILE A 89 -0.90 -17.80 -11.65
C ILE A 89 0.29 -18.78 -11.68
N ASN A 90 0.37 -19.65 -10.68
CA ASN A 90 1.38 -20.69 -10.59
C ASN A 90 0.99 -21.94 -11.42
N PRO A 91 1.91 -22.93 -11.58
CA PRO A 91 1.63 -24.15 -12.34
C PRO A 91 0.43 -24.96 -11.85
N ASP A 92 0.08 -24.85 -10.58
CA ASP A 92 -1.08 -25.54 -9.98
C ASP A 92 -2.41 -24.79 -10.22
N GLY A 93 -2.40 -23.66 -10.96
CA GLY A 93 -3.56 -22.84 -11.22
C GLY A 93 -3.97 -21.93 -10.06
N ARG A 94 -3.15 -21.81 -9.02
CA ARG A 94 -3.38 -20.93 -7.87
C ARG A 94 -2.72 -19.58 -8.09
N VAL A 95 -3.15 -18.57 -7.34
CA VAL A 95 -2.54 -17.24 -7.37
C VAL A 95 -1.45 -17.14 -6.32
N ASP A 96 -0.23 -16.81 -6.75
CA ASP A 96 0.87 -16.39 -5.88
C ASP A 96 0.92 -14.87 -5.79
N ILE A 97 1.13 -14.36 -4.60
CA ILE A 97 1.40 -12.94 -4.34
C ILE A 97 2.89 -12.80 -4.04
N LEU A 98 3.58 -12.07 -4.93
CA LEU A 98 5.03 -11.95 -4.95
C LEU A 98 5.52 -10.74 -4.15
N ASP A 99 6.82 -10.73 -3.83
CA ASP A 99 7.54 -9.61 -3.23
C ASP A 99 6.88 -9.10 -1.94
N CYS A 100 6.58 -10.03 -1.05
CA CYS A 100 6.13 -9.73 0.31
C CYS A 100 7.34 -9.73 1.25
N SER A 101 7.38 -8.83 2.23
CA SER A 101 8.37 -8.89 3.29
C SER A 101 7.95 -9.86 4.41
N SER A 102 8.92 -10.42 5.10
CA SER A 102 8.71 -11.04 6.40
C SER A 102 8.39 -9.98 7.46
N ILE A 103 7.68 -10.39 8.51
CA ILE A 103 7.37 -9.50 9.64
C ILE A 103 8.59 -9.44 10.55
N GLY A 104 9.11 -8.23 10.80
CA GLY A 104 10.22 -8.02 11.71
C GLY A 104 10.61 -6.55 11.82
N ILE A 105 11.33 -6.22 12.89
CA ILE A 105 11.98 -4.92 13.05
C ILE A 105 13.45 -5.13 12.75
N MET A 106 13.94 -4.41 11.74
CA MET A 106 15.33 -4.46 11.32
C MET A 106 16.12 -3.34 12.00
N LYS A 107 17.40 -3.56 12.16
CA LYS A 107 18.30 -2.64 12.85
C LYS A 107 18.59 -1.38 12.05
N ASP A 108 18.80 -1.54 10.75
CA ASP A 108 19.22 -0.45 9.86
C ASP A 108 18.72 -0.67 8.42
N TYR A 109 19.07 0.26 7.54
CA TYR A 109 18.67 0.23 6.13
C TYR A 109 19.13 -1.04 5.41
N ASP A 110 20.39 -1.43 5.57
CA ASP A 110 20.99 -2.55 4.84
C ASP A 110 20.31 -3.86 5.24
N GLU A 111 19.96 -4.01 6.52
CA GLU A 111 19.23 -5.17 7.00
C GLU A 111 17.79 -5.19 6.43
N TYR A 112 17.10 -4.05 6.31
CA TYR A 112 15.78 -3.99 5.69
C TYR A 112 15.81 -4.40 4.22
N VAL A 113 16.74 -3.85 3.43
CA VAL A 113 16.75 -4.11 1.97
C VAL A 113 17.33 -5.48 1.60
N SER A 114 18.08 -6.11 2.51
CA SER A 114 18.61 -7.48 2.34
C SER A 114 17.59 -8.57 2.69
N GLN A 115 16.43 -8.21 3.25
CA GLN A 115 15.40 -9.20 3.55
C GLN A 115 14.93 -9.95 2.30
N PRO A 116 14.68 -11.27 2.41
CA PRO A 116 14.19 -12.04 1.28
C PRO A 116 12.80 -11.54 0.85
N LYS A 117 12.58 -11.57 -0.46
CA LYS A 117 11.25 -11.34 -1.04
C LYS A 117 10.49 -12.65 -0.98
N GLU A 118 9.55 -12.73 -0.06
CA GLU A 118 8.73 -13.92 0.14
C GLU A 118 7.51 -13.94 -0.77
N ILE A 119 6.93 -15.13 -0.91
CA ILE A 119 5.71 -15.39 -1.66
C ILE A 119 4.61 -15.82 -0.68
N ASN A 120 3.42 -15.28 -0.84
CA ASN A 120 2.23 -15.70 -0.09
C ASN A 120 2.35 -15.55 1.44
N THR A 121 3.09 -14.54 1.93
CA THR A 121 3.03 -14.28 3.37
C THR A 121 1.60 -13.93 3.78
N PHE A 122 1.23 -14.25 5.02
CA PHE A 122 -0.10 -13.93 5.53
C PHE A 122 -0.43 -12.44 5.40
N ALA A 123 0.50 -11.56 5.79
CA ALA A 123 0.34 -10.11 5.67
C ALA A 123 0.25 -9.67 4.20
N GLY A 124 1.06 -10.25 3.31
CA GLY A 124 1.04 -9.96 1.87
C GLY A 124 -0.30 -10.30 1.23
N MET A 125 -0.80 -11.51 1.47
CA MET A 125 -2.09 -11.95 0.95
C MET A 125 -3.26 -11.12 1.48
N ALA A 126 -3.30 -10.90 2.80
CA ALA A 126 -4.38 -10.14 3.43
C ALA A 126 -4.43 -8.70 2.92
N SER A 127 -3.29 -8.01 2.87
CA SER A 127 -3.23 -6.62 2.41
C SER A 127 -3.45 -6.47 0.91
N PHE A 128 -2.99 -7.43 0.09
CA PHE A 128 -3.29 -7.47 -1.34
C PHE A 128 -4.80 -7.54 -1.56
N ILE A 129 -5.50 -8.45 -0.89
CA ILE A 129 -6.96 -8.59 -0.99
C ILE A 129 -7.66 -7.32 -0.52
N LEU A 130 -7.31 -6.79 0.66
CA LEU A 130 -7.92 -5.57 1.21
C LEU A 130 -7.71 -4.37 0.29
N GLY A 131 -6.49 -4.16 -0.19
CA GLY A 131 -6.14 -3.04 -1.06
C GLY A 131 -6.89 -3.11 -2.39
N THR A 132 -6.80 -4.23 -3.09
CA THR A 132 -7.38 -4.39 -4.43
C THR A 132 -8.90 -4.40 -4.41
N THR A 133 -9.54 -5.12 -3.49
CA THR A 133 -11.01 -5.14 -3.36
C THR A 133 -11.56 -3.78 -2.95
N SER A 134 -10.82 -3.01 -2.15
CA SER A 134 -11.24 -1.64 -1.81
C SER A 134 -11.45 -0.76 -3.04
N VAL A 135 -10.65 -0.95 -4.08
CA VAL A 135 -10.80 -0.22 -5.36
C VAL A 135 -11.96 -0.79 -6.18
N GLN A 136 -12.04 -2.11 -6.34
CA GLN A 136 -13.06 -2.77 -7.16
C GLN A 136 -14.50 -2.59 -6.65
N MET A 137 -14.71 -2.53 -5.34
CA MET A 137 -16.05 -2.29 -4.77
C MET A 137 -16.69 -0.96 -5.19
N GLN A 138 -15.99 -0.10 -5.93
CA GLN A 138 -16.60 1.10 -6.55
C GLN A 138 -17.53 0.73 -7.72
N TRP A 139 -17.33 -0.44 -8.35
CA TRP A 139 -18.05 -0.86 -9.56
C TRP A 139 -19.35 -1.65 -9.26
N ILE A 140 -19.52 -2.11 -8.02
CA ILE A 140 -20.66 -2.96 -7.62
C ILE A 140 -21.88 -2.12 -7.16
N LYS A 141 -21.71 -0.82 -6.94
CA LYS A 141 -22.80 0.11 -6.58
C LYS A 141 -23.36 0.83 -7.82
N ARG A 142 -23.83 0.07 -8.78
CA ARG A 142 -24.72 0.56 -9.85
C ARG A 142 -26.01 -0.22 -9.85
#